data_246193d049f04afbf24f5b087aca4ddf
#
_entry.id   246193d049f04afbf24f5b087aca4ddf
#
_cell.length_a   1.000
_cell.length_b   1.000
_cell.length_c   1.000
_cell.angle_alpha   90.00
_cell.angle_beta   90.00
_cell.angle_gamma   90.00
#
_symmetry.space_group_name_H-M   'P 1'
#
loop_
_entity.id
_entity.type
_entity.pdbx_description
1 polymer ?
#
loop_
_entity_poly.entity_id
_entity_poly.type
_entity_poly.pdbx_seq_one_letter_code
_entity_poly.pdbx_strand_id
1 'polypeptide(L)'
;MKVRTLLCVCALLFSLTVAAQFQPERYPKREFRAAWIQAVNGQFRGIPTEKLKQTLISQLNSLQEAGINAIIFQVRPEADALYASQLEPWSRFLTGVQGQAPNPYWDPMEFMIEECHKRGMEFHAWINPYRVKTSLKNELAPGHVYNIHPEWFVTYGDQVYFDPALPESRRHICMVITDIVSRYDVDAIHMDDYFYPYPKQGVDFPDDASFARYGGGFSNKADWRRSNVNVLIKKIHETVRELKPWVKFGVSPFGIYRNQKSDPLGSKTNGLQNYDDLYA
;
A
#
# COMPACT_ATOMS: atom_id res chain seq x y z
N MET A 1 -7.63 -16.82 69.23
CA MET A 1 -7.27 -15.59 68.47
C MET A 1 -6.40 -15.79 67.25
N LYS A 2 -5.41 -16.68 67.24
CA LYS A 2 -4.44 -16.84 66.15
C LYS A 2 -5.02 -17.40 64.81
N VAL A 3 -6.03 -18.29 64.82
CA VAL A 3 -6.59 -18.92 63.63
C VAL A 3 -7.52 -17.97 62.86
N ARG A 4 -8.30 -17.11 63.54
CA ARG A 4 -9.18 -16.11 62.92
C ARG A 4 -8.40 -15.03 62.21
N THR A 5 -7.28 -14.60 62.75
CA THR A 5 -6.40 -13.58 62.16
C THR A 5 -5.75 -14.15 60.88
N LEU A 6 -5.33 -15.41 60.87
CA LEU A 6 -4.72 -16.06 59.72
C LEU A 6 -5.71 -16.18 58.57
N LEU A 7 -6.97 -16.57 58.84
CA LEU A 7 -8.03 -16.68 57.85
C LEU A 7 -8.36 -15.29 57.20
N CYS A 8 -8.38 -14.23 57.99
CA CYS A 8 -8.62 -12.88 57.45
C CYS A 8 -7.47 -12.39 56.55
N VAL A 9 -6.21 -12.72 56.91
CA VAL A 9 -5.05 -12.36 56.08
C VAL A 9 -5.04 -13.15 54.78
N CYS A 10 -5.36 -14.42 54.80
CA CYS A 10 -5.49 -15.24 53.56
C CYS A 10 -6.63 -14.78 52.66
N ALA A 11 -7.78 -14.39 53.21
CA ALA A 11 -8.90 -13.84 52.45
C ALA A 11 -8.57 -12.49 51.81
N LEU A 12 -7.81 -11.62 52.48
CA LEU A 12 -7.33 -10.34 51.93
C LEU A 12 -6.29 -10.54 50.84
N LEU A 13 -5.37 -11.48 50.97
CA LEU A 13 -4.39 -11.80 49.93
C LEU A 13 -5.07 -12.40 48.68
N PHE A 14 -6.10 -13.25 48.90
CA PHE A 14 -6.86 -13.81 47.75
C PHE A 14 -7.68 -12.75 47.01
N SER A 15 -8.26 -11.78 47.72
CA SER A 15 -8.98 -10.66 47.08
C SER A 15 -8.05 -9.71 46.33
N LEU A 16 -6.80 -9.53 46.80
CA LEU A 16 -5.81 -8.71 46.07
C LEU A 16 -5.30 -9.39 44.79
N THR A 17 -5.17 -10.73 44.79
CA THR A 17 -4.78 -11.46 43.57
C THR A 17 -5.90 -11.50 42.53
N VAL A 18 -7.16 -11.60 42.94
CA VAL A 18 -8.31 -11.56 42.02
C VAL A 18 -8.49 -10.14 41.40
N ALA A 19 -8.27 -9.08 42.20
CA ALA A 19 -8.32 -7.71 41.68
C ALA A 19 -7.19 -7.39 40.70
N ALA A 20 -6.04 -8.04 40.84
CA ALA A 20 -4.92 -7.86 39.90
C ALA A 20 -5.12 -8.58 38.55
N GLN A 21 -6.04 -9.52 38.44
CA GLN A 21 -6.36 -10.22 37.19
C GLN A 21 -7.47 -9.55 36.36
N PHE A 22 -8.22 -8.63 36.93
CA PHE A 22 -9.21 -7.85 36.23
C PHE A 22 -8.61 -6.47 35.86
N GLN A 23 -7.67 -6.44 34.92
CA GLN A 23 -7.45 -5.23 34.14
C GLN A 23 -8.56 -5.22 33.06
N PRO A 24 -9.50 -4.28 33.11
CA PRO A 24 -10.39 -4.10 31.98
C PRO A 24 -9.50 -3.83 30.77
N GLU A 25 -9.63 -4.65 29.72
CA GLU A 25 -8.97 -4.41 28.45
C GLU A 25 -9.26 -2.94 28.10
N ARG A 26 -8.24 -2.12 28.14
CA ARG A 26 -8.36 -0.71 27.74
C ARG A 26 -8.37 -0.73 26.21
N TYR A 27 -9.53 -0.91 25.64
CA TYR A 27 -9.71 -0.65 24.21
C TYR A 27 -9.24 0.77 23.90
N PRO A 28 -8.46 0.95 22.86
CA PRO A 28 -8.02 2.29 22.47
C PRO A 28 -9.24 3.16 22.22
N LYS A 29 -9.27 4.38 22.78
CA LYS A 29 -10.38 5.33 22.55
C LYS A 29 -10.55 5.68 21.08
N ARG A 30 -9.50 5.51 20.29
CA ARG A 30 -9.47 5.67 18.83
C ARG A 30 -8.74 4.48 18.25
N GLU A 31 -9.41 3.76 17.39
CA GLU A 31 -8.88 2.59 16.71
C GLU A 31 -8.97 2.82 15.21
N PHE A 32 -7.89 2.53 14.49
CA PHE A 32 -7.88 2.56 13.02
C PHE A 32 -8.46 1.25 12.52
N ARG A 33 -9.61 1.32 11.87
CA ARG A 33 -10.31 0.19 11.25
C ARG A 33 -10.51 0.50 9.78
N ALA A 34 -9.69 -0.08 8.92
CA ALA A 34 -9.70 0.18 7.50
C ALA A 34 -10.17 -1.01 6.68
N ALA A 35 -10.75 -0.71 5.51
CA ALA A 35 -11.06 -1.70 4.49
C ALA A 35 -10.38 -1.32 3.16
N TRP A 36 -9.87 -2.35 2.45
CA TRP A 36 -9.29 -2.17 1.14
C TRP A 36 -10.35 -2.32 0.05
N ILE A 37 -10.35 -1.38 -0.90
CA ILE A 37 -11.13 -1.45 -2.13
C ILE A 37 -10.16 -1.41 -3.30
N GLN A 38 -9.95 -2.56 -3.94
CA GLN A 38 -9.04 -2.69 -5.08
C GLN A 38 -9.75 -2.36 -6.40
N ALA A 39 -9.00 -1.83 -7.36
CA ALA A 39 -9.50 -1.57 -8.72
C ALA A 39 -9.22 -2.73 -9.68
N VAL A 40 -8.22 -3.55 -9.37
CA VAL A 40 -7.80 -4.69 -10.22
C VAL A 40 -8.80 -5.84 -10.19
N ASN A 41 -8.55 -6.88 -10.98
CA ASN A 41 -9.41 -8.08 -11.09
C ASN A 41 -10.82 -7.82 -11.66
N GLY A 42 -10.96 -6.75 -12.44
CA GLY A 42 -12.20 -6.47 -13.19
C GLY A 42 -13.35 -5.92 -12.35
N GLN A 43 -13.11 -5.51 -11.11
CA GLN A 43 -14.17 -5.03 -10.21
C GLN A 43 -14.90 -3.78 -10.73
N PHE A 44 -14.19 -2.90 -11.46
CA PHE A 44 -14.78 -1.65 -11.97
C PHE A 44 -14.91 -1.66 -13.50
N ARG A 45 -14.18 -2.54 -14.14
CA ARG A 45 -13.99 -2.56 -15.60
C ARG A 45 -15.31 -2.66 -16.36
N GLY A 46 -15.60 -1.65 -17.17
CA GLY A 46 -16.75 -1.63 -18.06
C GLY A 46 -18.11 -1.52 -17.35
N ILE A 47 -18.13 -1.23 -16.05
CA ILE A 47 -19.37 -0.92 -15.33
C ILE A 47 -19.79 0.51 -15.67
N PRO A 48 -21.06 0.75 -16.08
CA PRO A 48 -21.56 2.08 -16.33
C PRO A 48 -21.37 3.00 -15.12
N THR A 49 -20.99 4.26 -15.35
CA THR A 49 -20.62 5.24 -14.32
C THR A 49 -21.61 5.29 -13.16
N GLU A 50 -22.92 5.44 -13.43
CA GLU A 50 -23.93 5.56 -12.36
C GLU A 50 -24.08 4.27 -11.55
N LYS A 51 -23.98 3.11 -12.21
CA LYS A 51 -24.00 1.82 -11.52
C LYS A 51 -22.78 1.62 -10.65
N LEU A 52 -21.59 2.04 -11.13
CA LEU A 52 -20.35 1.94 -10.35
C LEU A 52 -20.42 2.86 -9.12
N LYS A 53 -20.85 4.11 -9.27
CA LYS A 53 -21.08 5.04 -8.14
C LYS A 53 -22.02 4.46 -7.10
N GLN A 54 -23.18 3.93 -7.52
CA GLN A 54 -24.13 3.28 -6.62
C GLN A 54 -23.52 2.07 -5.89
N THR A 55 -22.71 1.26 -6.59
CA THR A 55 -22.03 0.12 -6.00
C THR A 55 -21.04 0.57 -4.92
N LEU A 56 -20.25 1.61 -5.21
CA LEU A 56 -19.28 2.17 -4.26
C LEU A 56 -19.99 2.77 -3.03
N ILE A 57 -21.07 3.52 -3.22
CA ILE A 57 -21.90 4.04 -2.13
C ILE A 57 -22.43 2.90 -1.25
N SER A 58 -22.96 1.84 -1.86
CA SER A 58 -23.49 0.69 -1.12
C SER A 58 -22.38 -0.01 -0.31
N GLN A 59 -21.19 -0.18 -0.88
CA GLN A 59 -20.04 -0.72 -0.15
C GLN A 59 -19.66 0.17 1.04
N LEU A 60 -19.57 1.49 0.84
CA LEU A 60 -19.25 2.43 1.92
C LEU A 60 -20.28 2.40 3.05
N ASN A 61 -21.58 2.31 2.72
CA ASN A 61 -22.64 2.20 3.74
C ASN A 61 -22.46 0.92 4.57
N SER A 62 -22.27 -0.23 3.92
CA SER A 62 -22.06 -1.50 4.63
C SER A 62 -20.79 -1.51 5.49
N LEU A 63 -19.73 -0.88 5.01
CA LEU A 63 -18.46 -0.74 5.77
C LEU A 63 -18.64 0.20 6.97
N GLN A 64 -19.41 1.30 6.82
CA GLN A 64 -19.74 2.20 7.92
C GLN A 64 -20.54 1.48 9.00
N GLU A 65 -21.55 0.70 8.61
CA GLU A 65 -22.38 -0.11 9.53
C GLU A 65 -21.52 -1.14 10.27
N ALA A 66 -20.48 -1.70 9.63
CA ALA A 66 -19.49 -2.58 10.24
C ALA A 66 -18.49 -1.86 11.16
N GLY A 67 -18.57 -0.53 11.28
CA GLY A 67 -17.69 0.28 12.13
C GLY A 67 -16.34 0.60 11.52
N ILE A 68 -16.15 0.44 10.20
CA ILE A 68 -14.97 0.88 9.47
C ILE A 68 -14.90 2.40 9.46
N ASN A 69 -13.72 2.97 9.66
CA ASN A 69 -13.49 4.40 9.74
C ASN A 69 -12.41 4.93 8.77
N ALA A 70 -11.90 4.05 7.90
CA ALA A 70 -10.98 4.44 6.83
C ALA A 70 -11.12 3.51 5.62
N ILE A 71 -10.98 4.05 4.43
CA ILE A 71 -11.00 3.31 3.16
C ILE A 71 -9.64 3.44 2.49
N ILE A 72 -9.01 2.31 2.18
CA ILE A 72 -7.77 2.24 1.40
C ILE A 72 -8.17 1.89 -0.03
N PHE A 73 -8.26 2.92 -0.89
CA PHE A 73 -8.79 2.81 -2.25
C PHE A 73 -7.66 2.83 -3.29
N GLN A 74 -7.62 1.82 -4.16
CA GLN A 74 -6.57 1.72 -5.17
C GLN A 74 -6.76 2.75 -6.28
N VAL A 75 -5.89 3.75 -6.33
CA VAL A 75 -5.93 4.84 -7.30
C VAL A 75 -4.88 4.73 -8.39
N ARG A 76 -3.81 3.94 -8.17
CA ARG A 76 -2.68 3.80 -9.13
C ARG A 76 -2.19 2.34 -9.18
N PRO A 77 -2.77 1.49 -10.03
CA PRO A 77 -2.42 0.06 -10.10
C PRO A 77 -1.23 -0.29 -11.01
N GLU A 78 -1.08 0.34 -12.20
CA GLU A 78 -0.09 0.00 -13.23
C GLU A 78 0.56 1.23 -13.88
N ALA A 79 1.07 2.17 -13.08
CA ALA A 79 1.54 3.48 -13.54
C ALA A 79 0.47 4.17 -14.42
N ASP A 80 -0.76 4.03 -14.01
CA ASP A 80 -1.97 4.60 -14.58
C ASP A 80 -2.94 5.00 -13.46
N ALA A 81 -3.92 5.80 -13.73
CA ALA A 81 -4.70 6.49 -12.71
C ALA A 81 -6.20 6.19 -12.76
N LEU A 82 -6.83 6.02 -11.58
CA LEU A 82 -8.27 6.08 -11.38
C LEU A 82 -8.70 7.47 -10.89
N TYR A 83 -8.04 8.51 -11.38
CA TYR A 83 -8.32 9.92 -11.12
C TYR A 83 -7.82 10.76 -12.30
N ALA A 84 -8.20 12.01 -12.37
CA ALA A 84 -7.78 12.94 -13.43
C ALA A 84 -6.30 13.34 -13.26
N SER A 85 -5.38 12.38 -13.44
CA SER A 85 -3.94 12.61 -13.35
C SER A 85 -3.44 13.51 -14.49
N GLN A 86 -2.47 14.36 -14.19
CA GLN A 86 -1.75 15.16 -15.18
C GLN A 86 -0.47 14.47 -15.68
N LEU A 87 -0.09 13.33 -15.07
CA LEU A 87 1.18 12.65 -15.30
C LEU A 87 1.03 11.26 -15.93
N GLU A 88 -0.09 10.59 -15.65
CA GLU A 88 -0.31 9.20 -16.03
C GLU A 88 -1.67 9.03 -16.70
N PRO A 89 -1.83 8.10 -17.64
CA PRO A 89 -3.09 7.89 -18.36
C PRO A 89 -4.16 7.30 -17.43
N TRP A 90 -5.43 7.45 -17.83
CA TRP A 90 -6.55 6.74 -17.21
C TRP A 90 -6.33 5.24 -17.21
N SER A 91 -6.61 4.60 -16.08
CA SER A 91 -6.42 3.17 -15.92
C SER A 91 -7.44 2.36 -16.72
N ARG A 92 -6.94 1.30 -17.38
CA ARG A 92 -7.79 0.29 -18.04
C ARG A 92 -8.72 -0.45 -17.07
N PHE A 93 -8.41 -0.46 -15.79
CA PHE A 93 -9.25 -1.07 -14.77
C PHE A 93 -10.55 -0.30 -14.50
N LEU A 94 -10.64 0.93 -14.95
CA LEU A 94 -11.86 1.73 -14.88
C LEU A 94 -12.74 1.51 -16.14
N THR A 95 -12.20 1.80 -17.32
CA THR A 95 -12.98 1.84 -18.57
C THR A 95 -12.80 0.60 -19.45
N GLY A 96 -11.76 -0.19 -19.18
CA GLY A 96 -11.35 -1.32 -20.02
C GLY A 96 -10.25 -0.97 -21.02
N VAL A 97 -10.03 0.32 -21.30
CA VAL A 97 -9.00 0.82 -22.22
C VAL A 97 -8.14 1.85 -21.51
N GLN A 98 -6.82 1.62 -21.45
CA GLN A 98 -5.92 2.58 -20.84
C GLN A 98 -5.85 3.88 -21.65
N GLY A 99 -5.86 5.01 -20.96
CA GLY A 99 -5.88 6.35 -21.57
C GLY A 99 -7.27 6.88 -21.90
N GLN A 100 -8.31 6.05 -21.81
CA GLN A 100 -9.68 6.48 -22.04
C GLN A 100 -10.32 6.97 -20.73
N ALA A 101 -10.73 8.24 -20.71
CA ALA A 101 -11.50 8.79 -19.60
C ALA A 101 -12.89 8.12 -19.50
N PRO A 102 -13.49 8.04 -18.31
CA PRO A 102 -14.85 7.54 -18.16
C PRO A 102 -15.87 8.42 -18.88
N ASN A 103 -16.92 7.81 -19.39
CA ASN A 103 -18.03 8.50 -20.05
C ASN A 103 -19.39 7.97 -19.53
N PRO A 104 -20.24 8.79 -18.89
CA PRO A 104 -20.01 10.20 -18.58
C PRO A 104 -18.75 10.45 -17.73
N TYR A 105 -18.10 11.62 -17.94
CA TYR A 105 -16.89 11.98 -17.21
C TYR A 105 -17.17 12.15 -15.72
N TRP A 106 -16.30 11.59 -14.90
CA TRP A 106 -16.23 11.77 -13.46
C TRP A 106 -14.82 11.43 -12.96
N ASP A 107 -14.46 11.90 -11.79
CA ASP A 107 -13.20 11.55 -11.12
C ASP A 107 -13.50 10.56 -9.98
N PRO A 108 -13.12 9.26 -10.12
CA PRO A 108 -13.38 8.25 -9.08
C PRO A 108 -12.74 8.57 -7.74
N MET A 109 -11.53 9.15 -7.73
CA MET A 109 -10.86 9.46 -6.48
C MET A 109 -11.54 10.64 -5.77
N GLU A 110 -11.84 11.72 -6.47
CA GLU A 110 -12.59 12.85 -5.90
C GLU A 110 -13.94 12.41 -5.34
N PHE A 111 -14.70 11.64 -6.11
CA PHE A 111 -15.97 11.07 -5.67
C PHE A 111 -15.83 10.23 -4.40
N MET A 112 -14.82 9.35 -4.33
CA MET A 112 -14.62 8.49 -3.16
C MET A 112 -14.17 9.28 -1.93
N ILE A 113 -13.36 10.32 -2.09
CA ILE A 113 -12.99 11.24 -1.00
C ILE A 113 -14.25 11.88 -0.41
N GLU A 114 -15.08 12.47 -1.26
CA GLU A 114 -16.34 13.10 -0.81
C GLU A 114 -17.26 12.12 -0.10
N GLU A 115 -17.45 10.93 -0.66
CA GLU A 115 -18.34 9.90 -0.08
C GLU A 115 -17.76 9.31 1.22
N CYS A 116 -16.46 9.20 1.37
CA CYS A 116 -15.83 8.83 2.64
C CYS A 116 -16.02 9.92 3.69
N HIS A 117 -15.72 11.17 3.36
CA HIS A 117 -15.83 12.29 4.29
C HIS A 117 -17.27 12.54 4.75
N LYS A 118 -18.27 12.40 3.87
CA LYS A 118 -19.71 12.44 4.23
C LYS A 118 -20.08 11.42 5.32
N ARG A 119 -19.33 10.34 5.44
CA ARG A 119 -19.53 9.25 6.41
C ARG A 119 -18.60 9.33 7.62
N GLY A 120 -17.76 10.35 7.71
CA GLY A 120 -16.74 10.48 8.75
C GLY A 120 -15.63 9.43 8.64
N MET A 121 -15.38 8.91 7.43
CA MET A 121 -14.31 7.97 7.13
C MET A 121 -13.12 8.71 6.52
N GLU A 122 -11.89 8.27 6.85
CA GLU A 122 -10.68 8.70 6.16
C GLU A 122 -10.59 8.04 4.77
N PHE A 123 -10.02 8.78 3.80
CA PHE A 123 -9.69 8.26 2.48
C PHE A 123 -8.19 8.14 2.32
N HIS A 124 -7.69 6.92 2.10
CA HIS A 124 -6.29 6.62 1.85
C HIS A 124 -6.09 6.26 0.37
N ALA A 125 -5.33 7.08 -0.35
CA ALA A 125 -4.98 6.82 -1.74
C ALA A 125 -3.93 5.71 -1.82
N TRP A 126 -4.35 4.51 -2.23
CA TRP A 126 -3.45 3.37 -2.39
C TRP A 126 -2.81 3.40 -3.77
N ILE A 127 -1.50 3.42 -3.80
CA ILE A 127 -0.67 3.36 -5.00
C ILE A 127 0.25 2.14 -4.98
N ASN A 128 0.45 1.51 -6.14
CA ASN A 128 1.57 0.60 -6.36
C ASN A 128 2.72 1.39 -7.00
N PRO A 129 3.90 1.48 -6.34
CA PRO A 129 4.94 2.38 -6.84
C PRO A 129 5.61 1.91 -8.11
N TYR A 130 5.85 0.61 -8.28
CA TYR A 130 6.75 0.12 -9.33
C TYR A 130 6.09 -0.66 -10.45
N ARG A 131 4.89 -1.20 -10.26
CA ARG A 131 4.22 -2.00 -11.28
C ARG A 131 3.79 -1.16 -12.47
N VAL A 132 4.04 -1.68 -13.69
CA VAL A 132 3.71 -1.04 -14.96
C VAL A 132 2.84 -1.93 -15.84
N LYS A 133 3.20 -3.21 -15.95
CA LYS A 133 2.40 -4.20 -16.68
C LYS A 133 2.32 -5.48 -15.87
N THR A 134 1.13 -5.98 -15.67
CA THR A 134 0.89 -7.31 -15.08
C THR A 134 1.03 -8.42 -16.13
N SER A 135 1.04 -8.08 -17.42
CA SER A 135 1.34 -8.99 -18.53
C SER A 135 1.94 -8.21 -19.69
N LEU A 136 2.93 -8.79 -20.37
CA LEU A 136 3.52 -8.23 -21.59
C LEU A 136 2.49 -8.04 -22.72
N LYS A 137 1.39 -8.80 -22.70
CA LYS A 137 0.29 -8.69 -23.65
C LYS A 137 -0.57 -7.44 -23.48
N ASN A 138 -0.48 -6.77 -22.33
CA ASN A 138 -1.24 -5.55 -22.09
C ASN A 138 -0.70 -4.41 -22.95
N GLU A 139 -1.56 -3.84 -23.77
CA GLU A 139 -1.24 -2.62 -24.51
C GLU A 139 -1.25 -1.41 -23.55
N LEU A 140 -0.32 -0.50 -23.77
CA LEU A 140 -0.22 0.75 -23.01
C LEU A 140 -0.66 1.91 -23.90
N ALA A 141 -1.31 2.89 -23.28
CA ALA A 141 -1.66 4.14 -23.95
C ALA A 141 -0.41 4.83 -24.53
N PRO A 142 -0.49 5.52 -25.68
CA PRO A 142 0.67 6.19 -26.27
C PRO A 142 1.42 7.14 -25.33
N GLY A 143 0.70 7.86 -24.48
CA GLY A 143 1.26 8.76 -23.47
C GLY A 143 1.72 8.10 -22.16
N HIS A 144 1.72 6.76 -22.08
CA HIS A 144 2.22 6.10 -20.90
C HIS A 144 3.73 6.29 -20.76
N VAL A 145 4.19 6.52 -19.53
CA VAL A 145 5.60 6.80 -19.21
C VAL A 145 6.57 5.73 -19.74
N TYR A 146 6.15 4.48 -19.81
CA TYR A 146 6.94 3.39 -20.42
C TYR A 146 7.26 3.63 -21.90
N ASN A 147 6.32 4.20 -22.65
CA ASN A 147 6.54 4.49 -24.07
C ASN A 147 7.42 5.74 -24.28
N ILE A 148 7.50 6.61 -23.29
CA ILE A 148 8.30 7.85 -23.33
C ILE A 148 9.72 7.59 -22.83
N HIS A 149 9.88 6.78 -21.80
CA HIS A 149 11.13 6.51 -21.11
C HIS A 149 11.34 5.00 -20.88
N PRO A 150 11.45 4.18 -21.94
CA PRO A 150 11.59 2.72 -21.79
C PRO A 150 12.82 2.32 -20.98
N GLU A 151 13.85 3.16 -20.93
CA GLU A 151 15.09 2.93 -20.17
C GLU A 151 14.90 2.97 -18.64
N TRP A 152 13.74 3.40 -18.14
CA TRP A 152 13.45 3.40 -16.70
C TRP A 152 12.90 2.09 -16.17
N PHE A 153 12.71 1.11 -17.05
CA PHE A 153 11.97 -0.10 -16.72
C PHE A 153 12.76 -1.38 -16.93
N VAL A 154 12.36 -2.40 -16.22
CA VAL A 154 12.87 -3.76 -16.35
C VAL A 154 11.72 -4.73 -16.57
N THR A 155 11.99 -5.75 -17.39
CA THR A 155 11.07 -6.87 -17.60
C THR A 155 11.49 -8.03 -16.72
N TYR A 156 10.57 -8.51 -15.89
CA TYR A 156 10.78 -9.65 -15.01
C TYR A 156 9.70 -10.71 -15.25
N GLY A 157 10.08 -11.78 -15.91
CA GLY A 157 9.14 -12.78 -16.41
C GLY A 157 8.22 -12.18 -17.48
N ASP A 158 6.93 -12.19 -17.21
CA ASP A 158 5.87 -11.66 -18.09
C ASP A 158 5.35 -10.27 -17.67
N GLN A 159 6.05 -9.60 -16.76
CA GLN A 159 5.66 -8.33 -16.15
C GLN A 159 6.72 -7.25 -16.37
N VAL A 160 6.30 -6.00 -16.27
CA VAL A 160 7.19 -4.83 -16.36
C VAL A 160 7.08 -4.00 -15.10
N TYR A 161 8.23 -3.53 -14.62
CA TYR A 161 8.38 -2.71 -13.42
C TYR A 161 9.28 -1.51 -13.70
N PHE A 162 9.06 -0.41 -12.99
CA PHE A 162 10.11 0.58 -12.84
C PHE A 162 11.35 -0.08 -12.22
N ASP A 163 12.53 0.31 -12.66
CA ASP A 163 13.76 -0.04 -11.96
C ASP A 163 13.85 0.77 -10.66
N PRO A 164 13.77 0.14 -9.47
CA PRO A 164 13.78 0.85 -8.19
C PRO A 164 15.08 1.58 -7.89
N ALA A 165 16.16 1.21 -8.57
CA ALA A 165 17.48 1.82 -8.38
C ALA A 165 17.61 3.18 -9.06
N LEU A 166 16.80 3.45 -10.09
CA LEU A 166 16.94 4.67 -10.88
C LEU A 166 16.43 5.91 -10.11
N PRO A 167 17.22 6.98 -10.05
CA PRO A 167 16.75 8.26 -9.50
C PRO A 167 15.52 8.81 -10.25
N GLU A 168 15.42 8.57 -11.55
CA GLU A 168 14.32 8.96 -12.43
C GLU A 168 13.02 8.28 -12.03
N SER A 169 13.04 6.97 -11.80
CA SER A 169 11.90 6.19 -11.30
C SER A 169 11.37 6.77 -9.99
N ARG A 170 12.28 7.00 -9.04
CA ARG A 170 11.89 7.58 -7.73
C ARG A 170 11.34 9.00 -7.87
N ARG A 171 11.92 9.82 -8.75
CA ARG A 171 11.42 11.18 -9.02
C ARG A 171 10.02 11.15 -9.59
N HIS A 172 9.76 10.31 -10.60
CA HIS A 172 8.44 10.16 -11.20
C HIS A 172 7.39 9.77 -10.16
N ILE A 173 7.68 8.79 -9.32
CA ILE A 173 6.77 8.35 -8.25
C ILE A 173 6.49 9.50 -7.27
N CYS A 174 7.52 10.25 -6.85
CA CYS A 174 7.33 11.43 -5.99
C CYS A 174 6.49 12.52 -6.68
N MET A 175 6.63 12.72 -7.99
CA MET A 175 5.77 13.65 -8.75
C MET A 175 4.31 13.21 -8.75
N VAL A 176 4.03 11.92 -8.90
CA VAL A 176 2.67 11.36 -8.77
C VAL A 176 2.10 11.62 -7.37
N ILE A 177 2.90 11.39 -6.32
CA ILE A 177 2.48 11.70 -4.93
C ILE A 177 2.20 13.20 -4.77
N THR A 178 3.06 14.04 -5.33
CA THR A 178 2.87 15.51 -5.31
C THR A 178 1.56 15.90 -6.01
N ASP A 179 1.25 15.32 -7.18
CA ASP A 179 0.01 15.57 -7.91
C ASP A 179 -1.22 15.20 -7.06
N ILE A 180 -1.22 14.03 -6.46
CA ILE A 180 -2.32 13.56 -5.58
C ILE A 180 -2.48 14.47 -4.36
N VAL A 181 -1.42 14.63 -3.57
CA VAL A 181 -1.50 15.36 -2.29
C VAL A 181 -1.82 16.83 -2.48
N SER A 182 -1.30 17.46 -3.53
CA SER A 182 -1.54 18.89 -3.79
C SER A 182 -2.97 19.18 -4.23
N ARG A 183 -3.56 18.29 -5.04
CA ARG A 183 -4.84 18.56 -5.71
C ARG A 183 -6.06 17.97 -5.01
N TYR A 184 -5.87 16.91 -4.24
CA TYR A 184 -6.96 16.19 -3.59
C TYR A 184 -6.90 16.30 -2.08
N ASP A 185 -8.06 16.19 -1.44
CA ASP A 185 -8.19 16.20 0.02
C ASP A 185 -8.08 14.78 0.60
N VAL A 186 -6.94 14.13 0.30
CA VAL A 186 -6.66 12.79 0.83
C VAL A 186 -6.21 12.86 2.29
N ASP A 187 -6.62 11.90 3.11
CA ASP A 187 -6.16 11.77 4.50
C ASP A 187 -4.83 11.03 4.60
N ALA A 188 -4.54 10.17 3.61
CA ALA A 188 -3.28 9.45 3.55
C ALA A 188 -2.90 9.02 2.12
N ILE A 189 -1.59 8.83 1.94
CA ILE A 189 -1.02 7.99 0.88
C ILE A 189 -0.74 6.62 1.48
N HIS A 190 -1.09 5.54 0.77
CA HIS A 190 -0.90 4.18 1.25
C HIS A 190 -0.24 3.31 0.19
N MET A 191 0.66 2.42 0.61
CA MET A 191 1.30 1.41 -0.23
C MET A 191 1.03 0.01 0.33
N ASP A 192 0.93 -0.97 -0.56
CA ASP A 192 0.90 -2.38 -0.24
C ASP A 192 2.32 -2.94 0.00
N ASP A 193 2.48 -4.26 -0.11
CA ASP A 193 3.74 -4.98 0.02
C ASP A 193 4.46 -5.21 -1.34
N TYR A 194 3.96 -4.63 -2.44
CA TYR A 194 4.52 -4.83 -3.77
C TYR A 194 5.54 -3.76 -4.13
N PHE A 195 6.78 -3.91 -3.66
CA PHE A 195 7.94 -3.12 -4.07
C PHE A 195 8.71 -3.84 -5.17
N TYR A 196 9.79 -4.57 -4.84
CA TYR A 196 10.32 -5.55 -5.79
C TYR A 196 9.30 -6.68 -5.99
N PRO A 197 9.24 -7.30 -7.19
CA PRO A 197 8.35 -8.43 -7.40
C PRO A 197 8.75 -9.64 -6.56
N TYR A 198 7.79 -10.50 -6.27
CA TYR A 198 8.08 -11.76 -5.60
C TYR A 198 9.09 -12.59 -6.38
N PRO A 199 10.03 -13.25 -5.70
CA PRO A 199 11.05 -14.07 -6.34
C PRO A 199 10.41 -15.17 -7.21
N LYS A 200 10.94 -15.34 -8.42
CA LYS A 200 10.62 -16.44 -9.32
C LYS A 200 11.75 -17.46 -9.26
N GLN A 201 11.42 -18.74 -9.11
CA GLN A 201 12.42 -19.80 -9.00
C GLN A 201 13.39 -19.78 -10.20
N GLY A 202 14.68 -19.69 -9.93
CA GLY A 202 15.73 -19.71 -10.94
C GLY A 202 15.85 -18.44 -11.81
N VAL A 203 15.10 -17.38 -11.47
CA VAL A 203 15.15 -16.10 -12.21
C VAL A 203 15.47 -14.98 -11.24
N ASP A 204 16.62 -14.33 -11.37
CA ASP A 204 16.91 -13.11 -10.63
C ASP A 204 16.26 -11.87 -11.27
N PHE A 205 15.99 -10.86 -10.48
CA PHE A 205 15.50 -9.58 -10.99
C PHE A 205 16.62 -8.92 -11.82
N PRO A 206 16.34 -8.43 -13.05
CA PRO A 206 17.36 -8.06 -14.01
C PRO A 206 17.91 -6.63 -13.79
N ASP A 207 18.51 -6.39 -12.64
CA ASP A 207 19.05 -5.10 -12.22
C ASP A 207 20.59 -5.06 -12.12
N ASP A 208 21.30 -5.99 -12.80
CA ASP A 208 22.76 -6.06 -12.77
C ASP A 208 23.44 -4.77 -13.26
N ALA A 209 22.93 -4.18 -14.33
CA ALA A 209 23.45 -2.93 -14.87
C ALA A 209 23.27 -1.76 -13.87
N SER A 210 22.12 -1.70 -13.20
CA SER A 210 21.85 -0.72 -12.17
C SER A 210 22.66 -0.95 -10.91
N PHE A 211 22.88 -2.21 -10.52
CA PHE A 211 23.77 -2.53 -9.41
C PHE A 211 25.22 -2.14 -9.71
N ALA A 212 25.72 -2.42 -10.90
CA ALA A 212 27.06 -2.00 -11.31
C ALA A 212 27.24 -0.47 -11.26
N ARG A 213 26.18 0.27 -11.58
CA ARG A 213 26.20 1.75 -11.61
C ARG A 213 25.97 2.40 -10.25
N TYR A 214 25.04 1.85 -9.44
CA TYR A 214 24.55 2.49 -8.21
C TYR A 214 24.80 1.66 -6.95
N GLY A 215 25.32 0.44 -7.06
CA GLY A 215 25.55 -0.47 -5.94
C GLY A 215 26.85 -0.21 -5.15
N GLY A 216 27.57 0.88 -5.46
CA GLY A 216 28.80 1.23 -4.76
C GLY A 216 28.59 1.34 -3.25
N GLY A 217 29.42 0.66 -2.45
CA GLY A 217 29.31 0.61 -0.99
C GLY A 217 28.49 -0.56 -0.43
N PHE A 218 27.86 -1.36 -1.28
CA PHE A 218 27.14 -2.58 -0.88
C PHE A 218 27.95 -3.83 -1.20
N SER A 219 28.08 -4.73 -0.23
CA SER A 219 28.76 -6.01 -0.39
C SER A 219 27.89 -7.07 -1.10
N ASN A 220 26.58 -6.88 -1.12
CA ASN A 220 25.65 -7.77 -1.79
C ASN A 220 24.44 -7.02 -2.37
N LYS A 221 23.86 -7.61 -3.41
CA LYS A 221 22.74 -7.02 -4.17
C LYS A 221 21.44 -6.95 -3.35
N ALA A 222 21.23 -7.88 -2.43
CA ALA A 222 20.01 -7.90 -1.60
C ALA A 222 19.93 -6.69 -0.67
N ASP A 223 21.01 -6.34 0.02
CA ASP A 223 21.06 -5.15 0.88
C ASP A 223 20.89 -3.86 0.07
N TRP A 224 21.46 -3.82 -1.13
CA TRP A 224 21.29 -2.69 -2.02
C TRP A 224 19.82 -2.55 -2.51
N ARG A 225 19.15 -3.64 -2.87
CA ARG A 225 17.73 -3.64 -3.24
C ARG A 225 16.86 -3.10 -2.11
N ARG A 226 17.08 -3.57 -0.88
CA ARG A 226 16.38 -3.04 0.31
C ARG A 226 16.64 -1.55 0.52
N SER A 227 17.88 -1.11 0.31
CA SER A 227 18.23 0.31 0.38
C SER A 227 17.47 1.15 -0.66
N ASN A 228 17.27 0.65 -1.88
CA ASN A 228 16.50 1.36 -2.92
C ASN A 228 15.04 1.60 -2.48
N VAL A 229 14.40 0.61 -1.87
CA VAL A 229 13.04 0.75 -1.31
C VAL A 229 13.05 1.77 -0.17
N ASN A 230 13.98 1.66 0.78
CA ASN A 230 14.09 2.59 1.90
C ASN A 230 14.28 4.04 1.44
N VAL A 231 15.07 4.27 0.41
CA VAL A 231 15.26 5.61 -0.18
C VAL A 231 13.95 6.15 -0.77
N LEU A 232 13.17 5.32 -1.48
CA LEU A 232 11.86 5.74 -1.99
C LEU A 232 10.90 6.08 -0.85
N ILE A 233 10.75 5.20 0.14
CA ILE A 233 9.86 5.40 1.29
C ILE A 233 10.20 6.71 2.03
N LYS A 234 11.49 6.94 2.28
CA LYS A 234 11.95 8.20 2.89
C LYS A 234 11.56 9.42 2.07
N LYS A 235 11.82 9.39 0.76
CA LYS A 235 11.49 10.51 -0.14
C LYS A 235 9.99 10.81 -0.19
N ILE A 236 9.16 9.77 -0.25
CA ILE A 236 7.71 9.94 -0.22
C ILE A 236 7.26 10.55 1.11
N HIS A 237 7.78 10.04 2.23
CA HIS A 237 7.48 10.61 3.54
C HIS A 237 7.83 12.11 3.62
N GLU A 238 9.03 12.47 3.16
CA GLU A 238 9.48 13.85 3.09
C GLU A 238 8.55 14.70 2.20
N THR A 239 8.24 14.23 0.98
CA THR A 239 7.34 14.91 0.04
C THR A 239 5.95 15.15 0.65
N VAL A 240 5.35 14.15 1.26
CA VAL A 240 4.02 14.29 1.89
C VAL A 240 4.07 15.30 3.04
N ARG A 241 5.10 15.22 3.89
CA ARG A 241 5.26 16.12 5.04
C ARG A 241 5.51 17.58 4.65
N GLU A 242 6.23 17.81 3.56
CA GLU A 242 6.48 19.16 3.04
C GLU A 242 5.22 19.78 2.43
N LEU A 243 4.40 18.99 1.75
CA LEU A 243 3.18 19.48 1.09
C LEU A 243 2.03 19.68 2.08
N LYS A 244 1.68 18.65 2.84
CA LYS A 244 0.59 18.64 3.80
C LYS A 244 0.98 17.81 5.03
N PRO A 245 1.52 18.43 6.10
CA PRO A 245 2.04 17.71 7.26
C PRO A 245 1.00 16.90 8.05
N TRP A 246 -0.29 17.14 7.81
CA TRP A 246 -1.39 16.38 8.41
C TRP A 246 -1.79 15.13 7.60
N VAL A 247 -1.38 15.01 6.33
CA VAL A 247 -1.61 13.83 5.51
C VAL A 247 -0.70 12.71 6.01
N LYS A 248 -1.30 11.54 6.26
CA LYS A 248 -0.58 10.36 6.73
C LYS A 248 0.14 9.67 5.56
N PHE A 249 1.19 8.94 5.87
CA PHE A 249 1.81 8.01 4.94
C PHE A 249 1.91 6.65 5.60
N GLY A 250 1.33 5.64 4.97
CA GLY A 250 1.28 4.27 5.47
C GLY A 250 1.81 3.26 4.47
N VAL A 251 2.40 2.20 4.99
CA VAL A 251 2.81 1.02 4.24
C VAL A 251 2.25 -0.19 4.96
N SER A 252 1.65 -1.12 4.21
CA SER A 252 1.26 -2.43 4.73
C SER A 252 2.30 -3.46 4.28
N PRO A 253 3.41 -3.62 5.01
CA PRO A 253 4.48 -4.51 4.63
C PRO A 253 4.08 -5.96 4.81
N PHE A 254 4.82 -6.85 4.17
CA PHE A 254 4.65 -8.28 4.38
C PHE A 254 4.86 -8.64 5.86
N GLY A 255 3.99 -9.50 6.42
CA GLY A 255 4.01 -9.88 7.84
C GLY A 255 5.19 -10.77 8.27
N ILE A 256 6.21 -10.92 7.43
CA ILE A 256 7.38 -11.75 7.68
C ILE A 256 8.62 -10.85 7.78
N TYR A 257 9.13 -10.67 9.01
CA TYR A 257 10.35 -9.89 9.18
C TYR A 257 11.60 -10.76 9.00
N ARG A 258 11.87 -11.66 9.90
CA ARG A 258 13.04 -12.58 9.86
C ARG A 258 12.66 -13.89 10.50
N ASN A 259 11.86 -14.70 9.81
CA ASN A 259 11.47 -16.00 10.27
C ASN A 259 12.70 -16.81 10.69
N GLN A 260 12.57 -17.55 11.79
CA GLN A 260 13.60 -18.40 12.40
C GLN A 260 14.83 -17.66 12.98
N LYS A 261 15.10 -16.42 12.60
CA LYS A 261 16.14 -15.60 13.23
C LYS A 261 15.59 -14.81 14.41
N SER A 262 14.42 -14.18 14.24
CA SER A 262 13.73 -13.39 15.29
C SER A 262 12.54 -14.12 15.91
N ASP A 263 12.01 -15.14 15.23
CA ASP A 263 10.98 -16.05 15.71
C ASP A 263 11.37 -17.50 15.39
N PRO A 264 11.92 -18.25 16.36
CA PRO A 264 12.32 -19.65 16.16
C PRO A 264 11.16 -20.59 15.81
N LEU A 265 9.92 -20.20 16.14
CA LEU A 265 8.69 -20.93 15.80
C LEU A 265 8.11 -20.53 14.46
N GLY A 266 8.71 -19.55 13.77
CA GLY A 266 8.29 -19.07 12.48
C GLY A 266 8.20 -20.17 11.43
N SER A 267 7.36 -19.93 10.42
CA SER A 267 7.07 -20.89 9.36
C SER A 267 8.34 -21.39 8.66
N LYS A 268 8.37 -22.71 8.42
CA LYS A 268 9.40 -23.39 7.60
C LYS A 268 8.92 -23.70 6.19
N THR A 269 7.74 -23.19 5.80
CA THR A 269 7.18 -23.46 4.49
C THR A 269 8.05 -22.87 3.37
N ASN A 270 8.12 -23.59 2.26
CA ASN A 270 8.78 -23.11 1.05
C ASN A 270 8.12 -21.80 0.57
N GLY A 271 8.93 -20.84 0.19
CA GLY A 271 8.50 -19.51 -0.25
C GLY A 271 9.19 -18.41 0.51
N LEU A 272 8.49 -17.31 0.69
CA LEU A 272 9.01 -16.11 1.36
C LEU A 272 9.19 -16.39 2.85
N GLN A 273 10.42 -16.66 3.28
CA GLN A 273 10.72 -17.11 4.64
C GLN A 273 11.13 -15.98 5.57
N ASN A 274 11.55 -14.85 5.02
CA ASN A 274 11.99 -13.70 5.80
C ASN A 274 12.10 -12.44 4.94
N TYR A 275 12.25 -11.32 5.59
CA TYR A 275 12.48 -10.00 5.00
C TYR A 275 13.56 -9.97 3.91
N ASP A 276 14.62 -10.79 4.06
CA ASP A 276 15.74 -10.82 3.11
C ASP A 276 15.31 -11.34 1.72
N ASP A 277 14.20 -12.09 1.64
CA ASP A 277 13.69 -12.64 0.39
C ASP A 277 12.83 -11.63 -0.38
N LEU A 278 12.32 -10.59 0.27
CA LEU A 278 11.33 -9.67 -0.28
C LEU A 278 11.91 -8.35 -0.77
N TYR A 279 13.11 -7.99 -0.33
CA TYR A 279 13.70 -6.67 -0.60
C TYR A 279 12.76 -5.50 -0.26
N ALA A 280 11.95 -5.63 0.81
CA ALA A 280 10.94 -4.66 1.24
C ALA A 280 11.25 -4.09 2.63
#